data_60aba6ecb74a28b0d8418f228bd86bfe
#
_entry.id   60aba6ecb74a28b0d8418f228bd86bfe
#
_cell.length_a   1.000
_cell.length_b   1.000
_cell.length_c   1.000
_cell.angle_alpha   90.00
_cell.angle_beta   90.00
_cell.angle_gamma   90.00
#
_symmetry.space_group_name_H-M   'P 1'
#
loop_
_entity.id
_entity.type
_entity.pdbx_description
1 polymer ?
#
loop_
_entity_poly.entity_id
_entity_poly.type
_entity_poly.pdbx_seq_one_letter_code
_entity_poly.pdbx_strand_id
1 'polypeptide(L)'
;MDAAESLRLAVRSIRGHKLRAALTALGIVIGIAAVITFVTLGASVKAEVVGQFDDSPANRVFLVATPSDDGGPPAALSQPVFTEYDVGQIGEIEGVDRVVPRGTIATSALSHGGETVARDQVTATTPALFESVTFREGEAFADAASGETCPAEMVVTPSAAALFPGNLSVGDRVTVTQRGNLTRNVTVVGVLGDDAGLNPLAGFGSQPRFYLPTCAYDTVVTSPTTGTRQNVYPQVTVIAANPGDTAAVQTRVQNYLDTESDASQLAPGSYEVSARTNEDIVERIENVVDRLTQFVTGIAVISLLVGAIGIANIMLVSVRERTKEIGIMKAVGATNRDVLQLFLVEALLLGVGGALLGVPIGVAGGWIAVTYAELPLTLPLIWVGAAIGIGLVVGVVSGLYPAWSAARVDPIDALRYE
;
A
#
# COMPACT_ATOMS: atom_id res chain seq x y z
N MET A 1 -22.13 34.49 -32.06
CA MET A 1 -22.10 33.05 -32.49
C MET A 1 -22.73 32.20 -31.37
N ASP A 2 -23.59 31.23 -31.75
CA ASP A 2 -24.13 30.30 -30.76
C ASP A 2 -23.07 29.29 -30.30
N ALA A 3 -23.13 28.90 -29.01
CA ALA A 3 -22.17 27.95 -28.43
C ALA A 3 -22.14 26.60 -29.20
N ALA A 4 -23.28 26.18 -29.76
CA ALA A 4 -23.37 24.96 -30.57
C ALA A 4 -22.63 25.06 -31.89
N GLU A 5 -22.58 26.24 -32.48
CA GLU A 5 -21.88 26.51 -33.73
C GLU A 5 -20.37 26.55 -33.50
N SER A 6 -19.93 27.20 -32.42
CA SER A 6 -18.52 27.18 -31.98
C SER A 6 -18.03 25.77 -31.75
N LEU A 7 -18.84 24.91 -31.12
CA LEU A 7 -18.51 23.49 -30.86
C LEU A 7 -18.34 22.70 -32.18
N ARG A 8 -19.25 22.87 -33.14
CA ARG A 8 -19.15 22.19 -34.45
C ARG A 8 -17.90 22.60 -35.23
N LEU A 9 -17.56 23.89 -35.23
CA LEU A 9 -16.35 24.39 -35.87
C LEU A 9 -15.08 23.87 -35.18
N ALA A 10 -15.04 23.87 -33.88
CA ALA A 10 -13.91 23.34 -33.09
C ALA A 10 -13.68 21.84 -33.36
N VAL A 11 -14.74 21.01 -33.36
CA VAL A 11 -14.65 19.59 -33.71
C VAL A 11 -14.14 19.38 -35.14
N ARG A 12 -14.57 20.23 -36.10
CA ARG A 12 -14.12 20.13 -37.48
C ARG A 12 -12.63 20.48 -37.60
N SER A 13 -12.16 21.49 -36.88
CA SER A 13 -10.76 21.89 -36.81
C SER A 13 -9.87 20.74 -36.29
N ILE A 14 -10.26 20.12 -35.16
CA ILE A 14 -9.53 18.98 -34.55
C ILE A 14 -9.45 17.81 -35.55
N ARG A 15 -10.54 17.51 -36.28
CA ARG A 15 -10.56 16.46 -37.30
C ARG A 15 -9.65 16.74 -38.48
N GLY A 16 -9.38 18.00 -38.82
CA GLY A 16 -8.44 18.39 -39.86
C GLY A 16 -6.97 18.09 -39.52
N HIS A 17 -6.61 18.12 -38.23
CA HIS A 17 -5.23 17.99 -37.77
C HIS A 17 -5.08 16.91 -36.70
N LYS A 18 -5.60 15.70 -36.92
CA LYS A 18 -5.73 14.59 -35.96
C LYS A 18 -4.42 14.22 -35.26
N LEU A 19 -3.31 14.14 -35.99
CA LEU A 19 -2.02 13.73 -35.46
C LEU A 19 -1.46 14.75 -34.45
N ARG A 20 -1.65 16.04 -34.77
CA ARG A 20 -1.23 17.15 -33.94
C ARG A 20 -2.06 17.19 -32.63
N ALA A 21 -3.38 17.07 -32.76
CA ALA A 21 -4.32 17.04 -31.65
C ALA A 21 -4.04 15.80 -30.72
N ALA A 22 -3.75 14.66 -31.32
CA ALA A 22 -3.43 13.43 -30.54
C ALA A 22 -2.13 13.56 -29.74
N LEU A 23 -1.07 14.11 -30.33
CA LEU A 23 0.22 14.31 -29.67
C LEU A 23 0.14 15.27 -28.49
N THR A 24 -0.69 16.33 -28.60
CA THR A 24 -0.89 17.27 -27.50
C THR A 24 -1.78 16.72 -26.39
N ALA A 25 -2.86 16.03 -26.75
CA ALA A 25 -3.71 15.37 -25.77
C ALA A 25 -2.97 14.27 -25.01
N LEU A 26 -1.94 13.66 -25.63
CA LEU A 26 -1.16 12.57 -25.02
C LEU A 26 -0.54 12.96 -23.66
N GLY A 27 0.00 14.18 -23.54
CA GLY A 27 0.55 14.67 -22.27
C GLY A 27 -0.49 14.74 -21.15
N ILE A 28 -1.71 15.18 -21.48
CA ILE A 28 -2.83 15.24 -20.54
C ILE A 28 -3.31 13.82 -20.21
N VAL A 29 -3.44 12.97 -21.23
CA VAL A 29 -3.85 11.56 -21.07
C VAL A 29 -2.90 10.83 -20.13
N ILE A 30 -1.58 10.92 -20.35
CA ILE A 30 -0.57 10.26 -19.52
C ILE A 30 -0.61 10.81 -18.08
N GLY A 31 -0.68 12.13 -17.89
CA GLY A 31 -0.73 12.74 -16.57
C GLY A 31 -1.94 12.29 -15.78
N ILE A 32 -3.13 12.32 -16.37
CA ILE A 32 -4.39 11.90 -15.74
C ILE A 32 -4.38 10.38 -15.47
N ALA A 33 -3.95 9.59 -16.46
CA ALA A 33 -3.89 8.13 -16.32
C ALA A 33 -2.95 7.72 -15.18
N ALA A 34 -1.78 8.35 -15.08
CA ALA A 34 -0.83 8.08 -14.00
C ALA A 34 -1.44 8.36 -12.61
N VAL A 35 -2.07 9.54 -12.42
CA VAL A 35 -2.71 9.89 -11.14
C VAL A 35 -3.77 8.86 -10.77
N ILE A 36 -4.69 8.53 -11.68
CA ILE A 36 -5.78 7.59 -11.40
C ILE A 36 -5.24 6.20 -11.10
N THR A 37 -4.25 5.71 -11.86
CA THR A 37 -3.62 4.42 -11.61
C THR A 37 -3.03 4.35 -10.20
N PHE A 38 -2.24 5.35 -9.80
CA PHE A 38 -1.57 5.35 -8.50
C PHE A 38 -2.53 5.59 -7.34
N VAL A 39 -3.53 6.45 -7.49
CA VAL A 39 -4.54 6.69 -6.45
C VAL A 39 -5.41 5.44 -6.25
N THR A 40 -5.75 4.72 -7.34
CA THR A 40 -6.46 3.43 -7.25
C THR A 40 -5.62 2.39 -6.53
N LEU A 41 -4.34 2.26 -6.88
CA LEU A 41 -3.42 1.33 -6.21
C LEU A 41 -3.26 1.68 -4.73
N GLY A 42 -3.04 2.95 -4.39
CA GLY A 42 -2.91 3.41 -3.00
C GLY A 42 -4.17 3.19 -2.16
N ALA A 43 -5.35 3.46 -2.73
CA ALA A 43 -6.63 3.18 -2.06
C ALA A 43 -6.86 1.68 -1.84
N SER A 44 -6.42 0.85 -2.78
CA SER A 44 -6.51 -0.62 -2.68
C SER A 44 -5.55 -1.17 -1.64
N VAL A 45 -4.31 -0.67 -1.56
CA VAL A 45 -3.35 -1.01 -0.49
C VAL A 45 -3.91 -0.63 0.88
N LYS A 46 -4.46 0.60 1.00
CA LYS A 46 -5.09 1.05 2.24
C LYS A 46 -6.25 0.15 2.65
N ALA A 47 -7.14 -0.20 1.72
CA ALA A 47 -8.29 -1.05 2.00
C ALA A 47 -7.88 -2.46 2.43
N GLU A 48 -6.83 -3.03 1.82
CA GLU A 48 -6.28 -4.34 2.21
C GLU A 48 -5.72 -4.29 3.63
N VAL A 49 -4.91 -3.26 3.95
CA VAL A 49 -4.33 -3.11 5.28
C VAL A 49 -5.40 -2.93 6.33
N VAL A 50 -6.34 -1.99 6.13
CA VAL A 50 -7.45 -1.77 7.08
C VAL A 50 -8.24 -3.05 7.27
N GLY A 51 -8.56 -3.78 6.18
CA GLY A 51 -9.29 -5.05 6.26
C GLY A 51 -8.55 -6.11 7.10
N GLN A 52 -7.21 -6.21 7.02
CA GLN A 52 -6.44 -7.14 7.86
C GLN A 52 -6.48 -6.79 9.35
N PHE A 53 -6.62 -5.50 9.67
CA PHE A 53 -6.72 -5.05 11.06
C PHE A 53 -8.15 -5.05 11.60
N ASP A 54 -9.17 -4.88 10.76
CA ASP A 54 -10.58 -4.96 11.17
C ASP A 54 -10.94 -6.35 11.72
N ASP A 55 -10.32 -7.41 11.18
CA ASP A 55 -10.46 -8.78 11.66
C ASP A 55 -9.54 -9.10 12.87
N SER A 56 -8.62 -8.19 13.22
CA SER A 56 -7.72 -8.34 14.35
C SER A 56 -8.31 -7.70 15.61
N PRO A 57 -8.28 -8.38 16.77
CA PRO A 57 -8.74 -7.76 18.00
C PRO A 57 -8.06 -6.41 18.27
N ALA A 58 -8.85 -5.38 18.55
CA ALA A 58 -8.38 -4.01 18.76
C ALA A 58 -7.53 -3.83 20.04
N ASN A 59 -7.43 -4.87 20.87
CA ASN A 59 -6.69 -4.86 22.13
C ASN A 59 -5.23 -5.32 22.00
N ARG A 60 -4.63 -5.28 20.81
CA ARG A 60 -3.25 -5.72 20.57
C ARG A 60 -2.28 -4.56 20.47
N VAL A 61 -1.13 -4.71 21.14
CA VAL A 61 0.03 -3.82 21.01
C VAL A 61 1.20 -4.67 20.53
N PHE A 62 1.82 -4.26 19.44
CA PHE A 62 2.94 -4.94 18.80
C PHE A 62 4.25 -4.28 19.18
N LEU A 63 5.17 -5.06 19.73
CA LEU A 63 6.51 -4.60 20.08
C LEU A 63 7.48 -5.05 19.01
N VAL A 64 8.21 -4.10 18.45
CA VAL A 64 9.19 -4.33 17.38
C VAL A 64 10.40 -3.42 17.56
N ALA A 65 11.56 -3.92 17.17
CA ALA A 65 12.77 -3.11 17.03
C ALA A 65 13.05 -2.93 15.53
N THR A 66 12.90 -1.71 15.02
CA THR A 66 13.04 -1.40 13.60
C THR A 66 14.05 -0.28 13.39
N PRO A 67 14.73 -0.19 12.21
CA PRO A 67 15.60 0.93 11.91
C PRO A 67 14.90 2.27 12.11
N SER A 68 15.61 3.24 12.69
CA SER A 68 15.10 4.60 12.96
C SER A 68 14.80 5.38 11.68
N ASP A 69 15.42 5.00 10.55
CA ASP A 69 15.09 5.55 9.23
C ASP A 69 13.87 4.85 8.64
N ASP A 70 12.85 5.60 8.35
CA ASP A 70 11.45 5.24 8.01
C ASP A 70 11.21 4.34 6.78
N GLY A 71 12.15 3.48 6.39
CA GLY A 71 12.22 2.89 5.05
C GLY A 71 11.67 1.49 4.81
N GLY A 72 11.07 0.78 5.79
CA GLY A 72 10.68 -0.62 5.54
C GLY A 72 9.44 -1.11 6.30
N PRO A 73 8.84 -2.23 5.86
CA PRO A 73 7.77 -2.87 6.61
C PRO A 73 8.31 -3.34 7.98
N PRO A 74 7.61 -3.01 9.08
CA PRO A 74 8.12 -3.18 10.45
C PRO A 74 8.58 -4.61 10.80
N ALA A 75 7.90 -5.62 10.25
CA ALA A 75 8.15 -7.01 10.61
C ALA A 75 9.36 -7.64 9.90
N ALA A 76 9.66 -7.22 8.67
CA ALA A 76 10.73 -7.82 7.86
C ALA A 76 12.14 -7.43 8.34
N LEU A 77 12.25 -6.32 9.08
CA LEU A 77 13.53 -5.76 9.56
C LEU A 77 13.68 -5.80 11.08
N SER A 78 12.72 -6.45 11.79
CA SER A 78 12.76 -6.52 13.24
C SER A 78 13.92 -7.37 13.73
N GLN A 79 14.71 -6.82 14.66
CA GLN A 79 15.82 -7.51 15.31
C GLN A 79 15.35 -8.26 16.56
N PRO A 80 15.94 -9.44 16.87
CA PRO A 80 15.66 -10.13 18.11
C PRO A 80 16.33 -9.39 19.28
N VAL A 81 15.52 -8.67 20.05
CA VAL A 81 15.97 -7.86 21.20
C VAL A 81 15.17 -8.10 22.48
N PHE A 82 13.94 -8.63 22.36
CA PHE A 82 13.06 -8.85 23.51
C PHE A 82 13.42 -10.16 24.20
N THR A 83 13.95 -10.09 25.41
CA THR A 83 14.34 -11.27 26.20
C THR A 83 13.15 -11.90 26.92
N GLU A 84 13.31 -13.12 27.45
CA GLU A 84 12.30 -13.72 28.33
C GLU A 84 12.07 -12.87 29.59
N TYR A 85 13.09 -12.14 30.04
CA TYR A 85 12.95 -11.17 31.13
C TYR A 85 11.98 -10.05 30.75
N ASP A 86 12.14 -9.44 29.57
CA ASP A 86 11.21 -8.41 29.08
C ASP A 86 9.78 -8.95 28.96
N VAL A 87 9.62 -10.17 28.42
CA VAL A 87 8.31 -10.80 28.29
C VAL A 87 7.63 -10.97 29.66
N GLY A 88 8.40 -11.37 30.68
CA GLY A 88 7.89 -11.51 32.05
C GLY A 88 7.49 -10.17 32.66
N GLN A 89 8.36 -9.15 32.59
CA GLN A 89 8.09 -7.82 33.14
C GLN A 89 6.90 -7.13 32.47
N ILE A 90 6.79 -7.23 31.14
CA ILE A 90 5.65 -6.69 30.40
C ILE A 90 4.34 -7.36 30.82
N GLY A 91 4.38 -8.67 31.14
CA GLY A 91 3.21 -9.41 31.64
C GLY A 91 2.69 -8.92 33.00
N GLU A 92 3.53 -8.27 33.82
CA GLU A 92 3.17 -7.70 35.12
C GLU A 92 2.63 -6.25 35.02
N ILE A 93 2.65 -5.61 33.83
CA ILE A 93 2.16 -4.25 33.63
C ILE A 93 0.64 -4.22 33.76
N GLU A 94 0.14 -3.25 34.53
CA GLU A 94 -1.30 -3.06 34.75
C GLU A 94 -2.07 -2.89 33.44
N GLY A 95 -3.12 -3.71 33.24
CA GLY A 95 -3.96 -3.72 32.05
C GLY A 95 -3.49 -4.66 30.95
N VAL A 96 -2.35 -5.33 31.12
CA VAL A 96 -1.92 -6.44 30.27
C VAL A 96 -2.63 -7.71 30.70
N ASP A 97 -3.26 -8.41 29.78
CA ASP A 97 -3.85 -9.73 29.99
C ASP A 97 -2.83 -10.82 29.66
N ARG A 98 -2.15 -10.69 28.53
CA ARG A 98 -1.18 -11.69 28.04
C ARG A 98 -0.09 -11.08 27.19
N VAL A 99 1.05 -11.79 27.16
CA VAL A 99 2.19 -11.46 26.31
C VAL A 99 2.51 -12.66 25.42
N VAL A 100 2.57 -12.43 24.13
CA VAL A 100 2.78 -13.45 23.10
C VAL A 100 4.10 -13.18 22.38
N PRO A 101 5.21 -13.82 22.80
CA PRO A 101 6.47 -13.74 22.08
C PRO A 101 6.39 -14.51 20.76
N ARG A 102 7.10 -14.02 19.75
CA ARG A 102 7.23 -14.67 18.44
C ARG A 102 8.68 -14.75 18.04
N GLY A 103 9.12 -15.97 17.75
CA GLY A 103 10.43 -16.28 17.21
C GLY A 103 10.33 -16.78 15.76
N THR A 104 11.40 -16.64 15.01
CA THR A 104 11.51 -17.20 13.67
C THR A 104 12.55 -18.30 13.65
N ILE A 105 12.12 -19.53 13.43
CA ILE A 105 13.00 -20.69 13.26
C ILE A 105 13.37 -20.79 11.79
N ALA A 106 14.67 -20.64 11.49
CA ALA A 106 15.17 -20.78 10.13
C ALA A 106 15.15 -22.26 9.71
N THR A 107 14.39 -22.54 8.66
CA THR A 107 14.24 -23.89 8.09
C THR A 107 14.76 -23.93 6.65
N SER A 108 14.92 -25.13 6.13
CA SER A 108 15.23 -25.36 4.71
C SER A 108 14.10 -26.10 4.01
N ALA A 109 13.41 -26.98 4.74
CA ALA A 109 12.32 -27.76 4.17
C ALA A 109 11.38 -28.32 5.25
N LEU A 110 10.13 -28.59 4.83
CA LEU A 110 9.18 -29.41 5.55
C LEU A 110 8.80 -30.61 4.69
N SER A 111 8.74 -31.81 5.30
CA SER A 111 8.43 -33.04 4.57
C SER A 111 7.28 -33.78 5.24
N HIS A 112 6.34 -34.27 4.41
CA HIS A 112 5.21 -35.09 4.82
C HIS A 112 4.88 -36.10 3.69
N GLY A 113 4.63 -37.35 4.05
CA GLY A 113 4.17 -38.37 3.08
C GLY A 113 5.13 -38.67 1.91
N GLY A 114 6.42 -38.35 2.06
CA GLY A 114 7.43 -38.48 0.99
C GLY A 114 7.58 -37.24 0.12
N GLU A 115 6.72 -36.25 0.27
CA GLU A 115 6.81 -34.93 -0.40
C GLU A 115 7.59 -33.95 0.46
N THR A 116 8.33 -33.07 -0.17
CA THR A 116 9.16 -32.05 0.49
C THR A 116 8.88 -30.67 -0.09
N VAL A 117 8.51 -29.73 0.78
CA VAL A 117 8.27 -28.34 0.43
C VAL A 117 9.41 -27.49 0.99
N ALA A 118 10.05 -26.71 0.12
CA ALA A 118 11.06 -25.75 0.55
C ALA A 118 10.39 -24.62 1.35
N ARG A 119 10.87 -24.40 2.58
CA ARG A 119 10.38 -23.34 3.46
C ARG A 119 11.55 -22.80 4.28
N ASP A 120 11.72 -21.48 4.21
CA ASP A 120 12.85 -20.79 4.83
C ASP A 120 12.64 -20.50 6.31
N GLN A 121 11.38 -20.53 6.78
CA GLN A 121 11.05 -20.19 8.16
C GLN A 121 9.76 -20.83 8.67
N VAL A 122 9.73 -21.07 9.99
CA VAL A 122 8.58 -21.47 10.78
C VAL A 122 8.49 -20.53 11.99
N THR A 123 7.29 -20.18 12.43
CA THR A 123 7.08 -19.27 13.56
C THR A 123 7.00 -20.04 14.87
N ALA A 124 7.81 -19.68 15.85
CA ALA A 124 7.67 -20.13 17.23
C ALA A 124 6.81 -19.13 18.01
N THR A 125 5.84 -19.62 18.79
CA THR A 125 4.93 -18.78 19.58
C THR A 125 4.33 -19.56 20.76
N THR A 126 3.53 -18.88 21.60
CA THR A 126 2.76 -19.50 22.67
C THR A 126 1.33 -19.82 22.22
N PRO A 127 0.61 -20.78 22.85
CA PRO A 127 -0.79 -21.11 22.55
C PRO A 127 -1.73 -19.90 22.70
N ALA A 128 -1.37 -18.93 23.53
CA ALA A 128 -2.12 -17.69 23.71
C ALA A 128 -2.36 -16.89 22.42
N LEU A 129 -1.56 -17.11 21.37
CA LEU A 129 -1.78 -16.54 20.05
C LEU A 129 -3.14 -16.95 19.45
N PHE A 130 -3.57 -18.19 19.73
CA PHE A 130 -4.71 -18.82 19.08
C PHE A 130 -6.03 -18.69 19.83
N GLU A 131 -6.06 -18.09 21.02
CA GLU A 131 -7.28 -18.02 21.83
C GLU A 131 -8.41 -17.21 21.20
N SER A 132 -8.09 -16.24 20.36
CA SER A 132 -9.07 -15.44 19.62
C SER A 132 -9.33 -15.95 18.20
N VAL A 133 -8.84 -17.15 17.85
CA VAL A 133 -8.91 -17.69 16.49
C VAL A 133 -9.73 -18.98 16.48
N THR A 134 -10.54 -19.16 15.44
CA THR A 134 -11.28 -20.39 15.24
C THR A 134 -10.41 -21.42 14.53
N PHE A 135 -10.42 -22.66 15.05
CA PHE A 135 -9.82 -23.80 14.37
C PHE A 135 -10.82 -24.45 13.44
N ARG A 136 -10.38 -24.84 12.26
CA ARG A 136 -11.14 -25.67 11.34
C ARG A 136 -11.15 -27.12 11.84
N GLU A 137 -9.98 -27.59 12.34
CA GLU A 137 -9.78 -28.93 12.89
C GLU A 137 -8.78 -28.86 14.05
N GLY A 138 -9.01 -29.61 15.13
CA GLY A 138 -8.09 -29.69 16.26
C GLY A 138 -8.10 -28.47 17.17
N GLU A 139 -6.98 -28.24 17.83
CA GLU A 139 -6.80 -27.19 18.85
C GLU A 139 -5.37 -26.65 18.84
N ALA A 140 -5.09 -25.67 19.70
CA ALA A 140 -3.73 -25.16 19.90
C ALA A 140 -2.82 -26.25 20.48
N PHE A 141 -1.50 -26.13 20.24
CA PHE A 141 -0.52 -26.98 20.91
C PHE A 141 -0.47 -26.68 22.42
N ALA A 142 0.01 -27.67 23.20
CA ALA A 142 0.15 -27.53 24.63
C ALA A 142 1.20 -26.47 24.99
N ASP A 143 0.97 -25.73 26.08
CA ASP A 143 1.97 -24.82 26.61
C ASP A 143 3.09 -25.65 27.29
N ALA A 144 4.33 -25.36 26.97
CA ALA A 144 5.46 -26.00 27.62
C ALA A 144 5.90 -25.12 28.79
N ALA A 145 5.56 -25.55 30.00
CA ALA A 145 6.11 -24.93 31.19
C ALA A 145 7.65 -25.07 31.21
N SER A 146 8.33 -24.06 31.79
CA SER A 146 9.80 -24.06 31.91
C SER A 146 10.30 -25.33 32.59
N GLY A 147 11.04 -26.16 31.85
CA GLY A 147 11.61 -27.42 32.35
C GLY A 147 10.90 -28.69 31.88
N GLU A 148 9.78 -28.62 31.19
CA GLU A 148 9.11 -29.77 30.60
C GLU A 148 9.66 -30.11 29.21
N THR A 149 9.38 -31.34 28.76
CA THR A 149 9.76 -31.74 27.40
C THR A 149 8.95 -30.95 26.37
N CYS A 150 9.63 -30.23 25.48
CA CYS A 150 8.99 -29.45 24.44
C CYS A 150 8.03 -30.28 23.57
N PRO A 151 6.74 -29.95 23.50
CA PRO A 151 5.77 -30.68 22.70
C PRO A 151 6.20 -30.75 21.23
N ALA A 152 6.14 -31.94 20.64
CA ALA A 152 6.41 -32.14 19.24
C ALA A 152 5.12 -31.89 18.42
N GLU A 153 4.54 -30.71 18.56
CA GLU A 153 3.24 -30.31 18.03
C GLU A 153 3.37 -29.11 17.10
N MET A 154 2.46 -29.02 16.15
CA MET A 154 2.42 -27.96 15.14
C MET A 154 0.98 -27.53 14.88
N VAL A 155 0.78 -26.23 14.73
CA VAL A 155 -0.45 -25.64 14.17
C VAL A 155 -0.14 -25.07 12.79
N VAL A 156 -1.06 -25.23 11.84
CA VAL A 156 -0.88 -24.79 10.47
C VAL A 156 -2.05 -23.94 10.00
N THR A 157 -1.77 -23.01 9.07
CA THR A 157 -2.81 -22.26 8.36
C THR A 157 -3.41 -23.11 7.24
N PRO A 158 -4.64 -22.81 6.75
CA PRO A 158 -5.22 -23.50 5.60
C PRO A 158 -4.33 -23.45 4.36
N SER A 159 -3.70 -22.31 4.11
CA SER A 159 -2.77 -22.11 2.99
C SER A 159 -1.50 -22.95 3.15
N ALA A 160 -1.02 -23.16 4.38
CA ALA A 160 0.12 -24.05 4.66
C ALA A 160 -0.26 -25.53 4.50
N ALA A 161 -1.44 -25.92 4.96
CA ALA A 161 -1.95 -27.28 4.77
C ALA A 161 -2.06 -27.64 3.29
N ALA A 162 -2.50 -26.72 2.46
CA ALA A 162 -2.66 -26.89 1.02
C ALA A 162 -1.34 -27.01 0.23
N LEU A 163 -0.20 -26.76 0.85
CA LEU A 163 1.11 -26.96 0.20
C LEU A 163 1.45 -28.44 -0.02
N PHE A 164 0.80 -29.34 0.71
CA PHE A 164 1.04 -30.77 0.61
C PHE A 164 -0.11 -31.48 -0.13
N PRO A 165 0.19 -32.49 -0.98
CA PRO A 165 -0.83 -33.29 -1.64
C PRO A 165 -1.77 -33.95 -0.61
N GLY A 166 -3.06 -33.74 -0.77
CA GLY A 166 -4.08 -34.27 0.13
C GLY A 166 -4.42 -33.35 1.32
N ASN A 167 -3.76 -32.21 1.45
CA ASN A 167 -3.79 -31.26 2.56
C ASN A 167 -3.37 -31.90 3.90
N LEU A 168 -2.64 -31.12 4.70
CA LEU A 168 -2.33 -31.55 6.07
C LEU A 168 -3.59 -31.52 6.94
N SER A 169 -3.76 -32.57 7.73
CA SER A 169 -4.85 -32.74 8.70
C SER A 169 -4.31 -33.04 10.08
N VAL A 170 -5.16 -32.91 11.09
CA VAL A 170 -4.80 -33.22 12.47
C VAL A 170 -4.36 -34.69 12.59
N GLY A 171 -3.23 -34.92 13.24
CA GLY A 171 -2.60 -36.23 13.38
C GLY A 171 -1.48 -36.51 12.38
N ASP A 172 -1.34 -35.73 11.33
CA ASP A 172 -0.26 -35.88 10.36
C ASP A 172 1.10 -35.55 10.96
N ARG A 173 2.12 -36.30 10.56
CA ARG A 173 3.50 -36.07 10.97
C ARG A 173 4.26 -35.30 9.91
N VAL A 174 4.85 -34.18 10.32
CA VAL A 174 5.69 -33.33 9.48
C VAL A 174 7.12 -33.35 10.02
N THR A 175 8.08 -33.59 9.14
CA THR A 175 9.50 -33.45 9.46
C THR A 175 9.95 -32.05 9.12
N VAL A 176 10.33 -31.27 10.12
CA VAL A 176 10.89 -29.92 9.95
C VAL A 176 12.40 -30.03 9.88
N THR A 177 12.98 -29.62 8.76
CA THR A 177 14.44 -29.56 8.58
C THR A 177 14.90 -28.12 8.81
N GLN A 178 15.60 -27.89 9.91
CA GLN A 178 16.19 -26.59 10.24
C GLN A 178 17.46 -26.33 9.41
N ARG A 179 17.86 -25.07 9.34
CA ARG A 179 19.13 -24.69 8.72
C ARG A 179 20.29 -25.29 9.53
N GLY A 180 21.11 -26.09 8.90
CA GLY A 180 22.14 -26.91 9.57
C GLY A 180 21.82 -28.42 9.59
N ASN A 181 20.77 -28.83 8.92
CA ASN A 181 20.35 -30.23 8.73
C ASN A 181 19.84 -30.93 10.01
N LEU A 182 19.47 -30.15 11.02
CA LEU A 182 18.77 -30.70 12.18
C LEU A 182 17.32 -30.98 11.80
N THR A 183 16.87 -32.21 12.07
CA THR A 183 15.50 -32.63 11.78
C THR A 183 14.71 -32.80 13.05
N ARG A 184 13.47 -32.31 13.04
CA ARG A 184 12.50 -32.51 14.13
C ARG A 184 11.19 -33.03 13.56
N ASN A 185 10.70 -34.14 14.12
CA ASN A 185 9.38 -34.65 13.76
C ASN A 185 8.34 -34.00 14.69
N VAL A 186 7.31 -33.45 14.10
CA VAL A 186 6.20 -32.82 14.80
C VAL A 186 4.87 -33.34 14.28
N THR A 187 3.84 -33.33 15.11
CA THR A 187 2.49 -33.76 14.73
C THR A 187 1.60 -32.52 14.57
N VAL A 188 0.83 -32.44 13.51
CA VAL A 188 -0.18 -31.39 13.33
C VAL A 188 -1.29 -31.64 14.34
N VAL A 189 -1.52 -30.70 15.25
CA VAL A 189 -2.58 -30.76 16.29
C VAL A 189 -3.75 -29.82 15.99
N GLY A 190 -3.53 -28.83 15.12
CA GLY A 190 -4.58 -27.89 14.72
C GLY A 190 -4.37 -27.35 13.33
N VAL A 191 -5.48 -27.19 12.61
CA VAL A 191 -5.58 -26.46 11.35
C VAL A 191 -6.49 -25.25 11.59
N LEU A 192 -5.97 -24.06 11.36
CA LEU A 192 -6.73 -22.81 11.57
C LEU A 192 -7.91 -22.71 10.61
N GLY A 193 -8.94 -22.03 11.02
CA GLY A 193 -10.13 -21.76 10.17
C GLY A 193 -9.86 -20.68 9.13
N ASP A 194 -9.16 -19.65 9.54
CA ASP A 194 -8.73 -18.53 8.70
C ASP A 194 -7.37 -18.00 9.17
N ASP A 195 -6.63 -17.38 8.27
CA ASP A 195 -5.31 -16.76 8.55
C ASP A 195 -5.43 -15.31 9.01
N ALA A 196 -6.61 -14.72 8.88
CA ALA A 196 -6.83 -13.30 9.12
C ALA A 196 -6.53 -12.88 10.57
N GLY A 197 -5.86 -11.78 10.74
CA GLY A 197 -5.63 -11.12 12.02
C GLY A 197 -4.57 -11.71 12.95
N LEU A 198 -3.95 -12.87 12.64
CA LEU A 198 -2.93 -13.46 13.50
C LEU A 198 -1.59 -12.72 13.50
N ASN A 199 -1.20 -12.20 12.37
CA ASN A 199 0.02 -11.42 12.26
C ASN A 199 -0.10 -10.36 11.14
N PRO A 200 -0.75 -9.23 11.42
CA PRO A 200 -0.93 -8.17 10.43
C PRO A 200 0.39 -7.54 9.97
N LEU A 201 1.48 -7.72 10.74
CA LEU A 201 2.81 -7.22 10.39
C LEU A 201 3.55 -8.10 9.36
N ALA A 202 3.06 -9.29 9.04
CA ALA A 202 3.79 -10.26 8.22
C ALA A 202 3.59 -10.09 6.69
N GLY A 203 2.94 -9.03 6.25
CA GLY A 203 2.73 -8.73 4.83
C GLY A 203 1.35 -9.11 4.30
N PHE A 204 1.11 -8.76 3.04
CA PHE A 204 -0.18 -8.92 2.36
C PHE A 204 -0.45 -10.37 1.94
N GLY A 205 -1.72 -10.76 1.97
CA GLY A 205 -2.20 -12.08 1.51
C GLY A 205 -2.12 -13.20 2.54
N SER A 206 -2.84 -14.29 2.29
CA SER A 206 -2.84 -15.52 3.09
C SER A 206 -1.55 -16.31 2.85
N GLN A 207 -0.48 -15.92 3.53
CA GLN A 207 0.81 -16.60 3.45
C GLN A 207 0.75 -17.94 4.19
N PRO A 208 1.27 -19.04 3.60
CA PRO A 208 1.35 -20.32 4.31
C PRO A 208 2.21 -20.20 5.57
N ARG A 209 1.65 -20.52 6.74
CA ARG A 209 2.35 -20.41 8.03
C ARG A 209 2.25 -21.68 8.83
N PHE A 210 3.37 -22.01 9.48
CA PHE A 210 3.53 -23.13 10.37
C PHE A 210 3.96 -22.59 11.73
N TYR A 211 3.30 -23.03 12.80
CA TYR A 211 3.55 -22.58 14.15
C TYR A 211 4.04 -23.71 15.02
N LEU A 212 5.11 -23.47 15.76
CA LEU A 212 5.68 -24.37 16.76
C LEU A 212 5.65 -23.71 18.14
N PRO A 213 5.68 -24.48 19.25
CA PRO A 213 5.86 -23.94 20.59
C PRO A 213 7.18 -23.17 20.73
N THR A 214 7.20 -22.12 21.58
CA THR A 214 8.41 -21.31 21.86
C THR A 214 9.60 -22.10 22.35
N CYS A 215 9.39 -23.22 23.03
CA CYS A 215 10.47 -24.14 23.46
C CYS A 215 11.23 -24.79 22.29
N ALA A 216 10.70 -24.73 21.05
CA ALA A 216 11.40 -25.15 19.84
C ALA A 216 12.35 -24.08 19.30
N TYR A 217 12.31 -22.89 19.85
CA TYR A 217 13.10 -21.73 19.44
C TYR A 217 14.38 -21.66 20.27
N ASP A 218 15.53 -21.42 19.64
CA ASP A 218 16.85 -21.54 20.23
C ASP A 218 17.77 -20.31 20.01
N THR A 219 17.20 -19.19 19.61
CA THR A 219 17.96 -17.94 19.49
C THR A 219 18.11 -17.32 20.88
N VAL A 220 19.33 -17.38 21.41
CA VAL A 220 19.62 -16.97 22.78
C VAL A 220 20.62 -15.83 22.87
N VAL A 221 20.45 -14.99 23.88
CA VAL A 221 21.34 -13.90 24.24
C VAL A 221 21.60 -13.91 25.75
N THR A 222 22.64 -13.27 26.22
CA THR A 222 22.79 -12.98 27.63
C THR A 222 22.03 -11.70 27.95
N SER A 223 21.02 -11.81 28.86
CA SER A 223 20.25 -10.65 29.30
C SER A 223 21.16 -9.65 30.01
N PRO A 224 21.16 -8.38 29.60
CA PRO A 224 21.90 -7.32 30.27
C PRO A 224 21.52 -7.15 31.75
N THR A 225 20.24 -7.31 32.06
CA THR A 225 19.70 -7.09 33.42
C THR A 225 19.96 -8.28 34.33
N THR A 226 19.71 -9.52 33.87
CA THR A 226 19.83 -10.70 34.74
C THR A 226 21.18 -11.41 34.65
N GLY A 227 21.96 -11.17 33.59
CA GLY A 227 23.22 -11.86 33.31
C GLY A 227 23.05 -13.33 32.91
N THR A 228 21.83 -13.82 32.74
CA THR A 228 21.52 -15.19 32.35
C THR A 228 21.28 -15.34 30.85
N ARG A 229 21.55 -16.54 30.31
CA ARG A 229 21.20 -16.83 28.90
C ARG A 229 19.71 -17.10 28.78
N GLN A 230 19.06 -16.39 27.89
CA GLN A 230 17.62 -16.46 27.67
C GLN A 230 17.32 -16.43 26.17
N ASN A 231 16.15 -16.93 25.79
CA ASN A 231 15.66 -16.71 24.43
C ASN A 231 15.39 -15.23 24.19
N VAL A 232 15.63 -14.80 22.95
CA VAL A 232 15.42 -13.42 22.51
C VAL A 232 14.56 -13.41 21.26
N TYR A 233 13.48 -12.65 21.31
CA TYR A 233 12.45 -12.62 20.28
C TYR A 233 12.53 -11.34 19.43
N PRO A 234 12.30 -11.42 18.11
CA PRO A 234 12.23 -10.25 17.25
C PRO A 234 10.92 -9.47 17.40
N GLN A 235 9.86 -10.15 17.87
CA GLN A 235 8.53 -9.57 18.00
C GLN A 235 7.84 -10.09 19.25
N VAL A 236 7.11 -9.19 19.91
CA VAL A 236 6.23 -9.54 21.03
C VAL A 236 4.88 -8.85 20.79
N THR A 237 3.79 -9.58 21.04
CA THR A 237 2.45 -9.00 21.01
C THR A 237 1.92 -8.97 22.43
N VAL A 238 1.53 -7.80 22.88
CA VAL A 238 0.85 -7.59 24.17
C VAL A 238 -0.64 -7.51 23.91
N ILE A 239 -1.42 -8.26 24.69
CA ILE A 239 -2.88 -8.26 24.62
C ILE A 239 -3.39 -7.51 25.87
N ALA A 240 -4.06 -6.39 25.65
CA ALA A 240 -4.70 -5.64 26.72
C ALA A 240 -5.97 -6.35 27.20
N ALA A 241 -6.25 -6.28 28.50
CA ALA A 241 -7.44 -6.90 29.10
C ALA A 241 -8.75 -6.32 28.54
N ASN A 242 -8.75 -5.04 28.23
CA ASN A 242 -9.90 -4.38 27.60
C ASN A 242 -9.47 -3.60 26.36
N PRO A 243 -10.22 -3.65 25.25
CA PRO A 243 -9.90 -2.87 24.05
C PRO A 243 -9.84 -1.36 24.28
N GLY A 244 -10.64 -0.83 25.24
CA GLY A 244 -10.63 0.59 25.60
C GLY A 244 -9.34 1.07 26.29
N ASP A 245 -8.56 0.14 26.87
CA ASP A 245 -7.34 0.46 27.61
C ASP A 245 -6.06 0.32 26.77
N THR A 246 -6.19 -0.08 25.49
CA THR A 246 -5.04 -0.40 24.62
C THR A 246 -4.04 0.75 24.52
N ALA A 247 -4.48 1.98 24.36
CA ALA A 247 -3.60 3.15 24.30
C ALA A 247 -2.87 3.42 25.64
N ALA A 248 -3.55 3.17 26.77
CA ALA A 248 -2.92 3.29 28.09
C ALA A 248 -1.90 2.19 28.34
N VAL A 249 -2.19 0.96 27.94
CA VAL A 249 -1.27 -0.17 27.97
C VAL A 249 -0.06 0.10 27.07
N GLN A 250 -0.28 0.56 25.84
CA GLN A 250 0.79 0.95 24.92
C GLN A 250 1.74 1.96 25.58
N THR A 251 1.19 3.01 26.19
CA THR A 251 2.02 4.06 26.85
C THR A 251 2.84 3.47 28.00
N ARG A 252 2.26 2.61 28.84
CA ARG A 252 2.99 1.98 29.97
C ARG A 252 4.09 1.04 29.46
N VAL A 253 3.78 0.23 28.45
CA VAL A 253 4.75 -0.67 27.82
C VAL A 253 5.87 0.13 27.15
N GLN A 254 5.57 1.22 26.43
CA GLN A 254 6.60 2.07 25.83
C GLN A 254 7.52 2.68 26.90
N ASN A 255 6.96 3.17 28.00
CA ASN A 255 7.76 3.71 29.12
C ASN A 255 8.70 2.63 29.71
N TYR A 256 8.22 1.38 29.86
CA TYR A 256 9.07 0.27 30.29
C TYR A 256 10.19 0.00 29.27
N LEU A 257 9.85 -0.04 27.97
CA LEU A 257 10.83 -0.26 26.92
C LEU A 257 11.93 0.80 26.91
N ASP A 258 11.58 2.05 27.16
CA ASP A 258 12.52 3.19 27.14
C ASP A 258 13.45 3.25 28.35
N THR A 259 13.01 2.70 29.52
CA THR A 259 13.69 2.96 30.80
C THR A 259 14.35 1.71 31.41
N GLU A 260 13.73 0.53 31.29
CA GLU A 260 14.09 -0.64 32.09
C GLU A 260 14.36 -1.92 31.29
N SER A 261 14.04 -1.92 29.97
CA SER A 261 14.07 -3.14 29.18
C SER A 261 15.47 -3.57 28.76
N ASP A 262 15.68 -4.89 28.66
CA ASP A 262 16.84 -5.47 27.98
C ASP A 262 16.83 -5.09 26.48
N ALA A 263 15.64 -4.97 25.90
CA ALA A 263 15.48 -4.66 24.47
C ALA A 263 16.13 -3.34 24.08
N SER A 264 16.02 -2.29 24.91
CA SER A 264 16.65 -0.99 24.65
C SER A 264 18.18 -1.06 24.67
N GLN A 265 18.75 -1.96 25.47
CA GLN A 265 20.19 -2.16 25.59
C GLN A 265 20.75 -3.09 24.50
N LEU A 266 19.95 -4.03 24.01
CA LEU A 266 20.33 -4.99 22.97
C LEU A 266 20.10 -4.43 21.55
N ALA A 267 19.22 -3.44 21.41
CA ALA A 267 18.95 -2.81 20.13
C ALA A 267 20.19 -2.06 19.60
N PRO A 268 20.56 -2.25 18.33
CA PRO A 268 21.59 -1.41 17.71
C PRO A 268 21.20 0.07 17.79
N GLY A 269 22.17 0.98 17.95
CA GLY A 269 21.87 2.43 18.09
C GLY A 269 21.17 3.09 16.90
N SER A 270 21.07 2.40 15.76
CA SER A 270 20.29 2.78 14.59
C SER A 270 18.86 2.20 14.56
N TYR A 271 18.45 1.51 15.64
CA TYR A 271 17.13 0.90 15.77
C TYR A 271 16.34 1.57 16.88
N GLU A 272 15.05 1.67 16.67
CA GLU A 272 14.07 2.13 17.64
C GLU A 272 13.23 0.96 18.14
N VAL A 273 13.14 0.80 19.45
CA VAL A 273 12.25 -0.18 20.07
C VAL A 273 10.93 0.51 20.35
N SER A 274 9.85 0.02 19.74
CA SER A 274 8.56 0.71 19.82
C SER A 274 7.39 -0.23 20.05
N ALA A 275 6.43 0.26 20.86
CA ALA A 275 5.12 -0.35 21.07
C ALA A 275 4.11 0.33 20.14
N ARG A 276 3.45 -0.42 19.28
CA ARG A 276 2.53 0.10 18.25
C ARG A 276 1.18 -0.61 18.32
N THR A 277 0.12 0.15 18.21
CA THR A 277 -1.24 -0.37 18.05
C THR A 277 -1.55 -0.67 16.57
N ASN A 278 -2.68 -1.31 16.32
CA ASN A 278 -3.21 -1.46 14.96
C ASN A 278 -3.37 -0.08 14.29
N GLU A 279 -3.88 0.90 15.05
CA GLU A 279 -4.14 2.26 14.56
C GLU A 279 -2.85 2.96 14.12
N ASP A 280 -1.78 2.88 14.92
CA ASP A 280 -0.46 3.45 14.58
C ASP A 280 0.12 2.86 13.28
N ILE A 281 -0.11 1.56 13.06
CA ILE A 281 0.40 0.88 11.87
C ILE A 281 -0.38 1.31 10.63
N VAL A 282 -1.71 1.38 10.74
CA VAL A 282 -2.59 1.88 9.66
C VAL A 282 -2.22 3.31 9.30
N GLU A 283 -2.09 4.21 10.30
CA GLU A 283 -1.71 5.61 10.08
C GLU A 283 -0.34 5.73 9.38
N ARG A 284 0.63 4.91 9.77
CA ARG A 284 1.95 4.92 9.13
C ARG A 284 1.89 4.50 7.67
N ILE A 285 1.09 3.48 7.34
CA ILE A 285 0.89 3.04 5.96
C ILE A 285 0.16 4.10 5.15
N GLU A 286 -0.87 4.74 5.73
CA GLU A 286 -1.55 5.87 5.12
C GLU A 286 -0.56 7.00 4.78
N ASN A 287 0.29 7.37 5.71
CA ASN A 287 1.31 8.39 5.51
C ASN A 287 2.30 8.04 4.37
N VAL A 288 2.71 6.78 4.25
CA VAL A 288 3.57 6.33 3.14
C VAL A 288 2.84 6.40 1.82
N VAL A 289 1.62 5.89 1.76
CA VAL A 289 0.77 5.94 0.56
C VAL A 289 0.51 7.38 0.12
N ASP A 290 0.23 8.27 1.07
CA ASP A 290 -0.01 9.69 0.80
C ASP A 290 1.24 10.39 0.24
N ARG A 291 2.43 10.13 0.80
CA ARG A 291 3.71 10.66 0.28
C ARG A 291 3.98 10.18 -1.15
N LEU A 292 3.76 8.88 -1.42
CA LEU A 292 3.90 8.32 -2.77
C LEU A 292 2.89 8.95 -3.73
N THR A 293 1.65 9.12 -3.31
CA THR A 293 0.59 9.76 -4.10
C THR A 293 0.94 11.21 -4.40
N GLN A 294 1.45 11.97 -3.44
CA GLN A 294 1.93 13.35 -3.64
C GLN A 294 3.09 13.40 -4.63
N PHE A 295 4.05 12.48 -4.55
CA PHE A 295 5.18 12.41 -5.47
C PHE A 295 4.72 12.16 -6.91
N VAL A 296 3.84 11.16 -7.11
CA VAL A 296 3.29 10.85 -8.44
C VAL A 296 2.42 12.00 -8.97
N THR A 297 1.63 12.65 -8.09
CA THR A 297 0.85 13.84 -8.44
C THR A 297 1.78 14.96 -8.90
N GLY A 298 2.92 15.16 -8.26
CA GLY A 298 3.94 16.12 -8.71
C GLY A 298 4.44 15.84 -10.13
N ILE A 299 4.74 14.58 -10.45
CA ILE A 299 5.14 14.16 -11.81
C ILE A 299 4.00 14.41 -12.80
N ALA A 300 2.77 14.09 -12.42
CA ALA A 300 1.60 14.30 -13.28
C ALA A 300 1.35 15.79 -13.55
N VAL A 301 1.55 16.67 -12.57
CA VAL A 301 1.47 18.13 -12.74
C VAL A 301 2.49 18.59 -13.80
N ILE A 302 3.72 18.08 -13.76
CA ILE A 302 4.72 18.38 -14.79
C ILE A 302 4.25 17.89 -16.16
N SER A 303 3.71 16.68 -16.26
CA SER A 303 3.15 16.12 -17.50
C SER A 303 2.00 16.97 -18.03
N LEU A 304 1.11 17.43 -17.15
CA LEU A 304 0.01 18.33 -17.50
C LEU A 304 0.50 19.70 -17.99
N LEU A 305 1.54 20.26 -17.37
CA LEU A 305 2.17 21.50 -17.80
C LEU A 305 2.77 21.36 -19.20
N VAL A 306 3.47 20.26 -19.47
CA VAL A 306 4.00 19.95 -20.82
C VAL A 306 2.85 19.84 -21.84
N GLY A 307 1.77 19.16 -21.49
CA GLY A 307 0.55 19.07 -22.30
C GLY A 307 -0.10 20.45 -22.54
N ALA A 308 -0.19 21.29 -21.50
CA ALA A 308 -0.72 22.65 -21.60
C ALA A 308 0.11 23.54 -22.53
N ILE A 309 1.44 23.50 -22.42
CA ILE A 309 2.36 24.21 -23.30
C ILE A 309 2.22 23.68 -24.74
N GLY A 310 2.06 22.37 -24.90
CA GLY A 310 1.79 21.74 -26.19
C GLY A 310 0.51 22.27 -26.84
N ILE A 311 -0.62 22.34 -26.10
CA ILE A 311 -1.87 22.92 -26.56
C ILE A 311 -1.66 24.40 -26.96
N ALA A 312 -1.03 25.19 -26.09
CA ALA A 312 -0.82 26.62 -26.35
C ALA A 312 -0.01 26.85 -27.62
N ASN A 313 1.08 26.07 -27.79
CA ASN A 313 1.95 26.19 -28.99
C ASN A 313 1.20 25.83 -30.28
N ILE A 314 0.45 24.72 -30.24
CA ILE A 314 -0.35 24.30 -31.42
C ILE A 314 -1.44 25.32 -31.76
N MET A 315 -2.11 25.82 -30.73
CA MET A 315 -3.13 26.86 -30.92
C MET A 315 -2.56 28.15 -31.55
N LEU A 316 -1.35 28.56 -31.11
CA LEU A 316 -0.65 29.71 -31.70
C LEU A 316 -0.32 29.49 -33.19
N VAL A 317 0.13 28.27 -33.54
CA VAL A 317 0.37 27.92 -34.95
C VAL A 317 -0.94 27.92 -35.74
N SER A 318 -2.01 27.33 -35.17
CA SER A 318 -3.34 27.32 -35.79
C SER A 318 -3.90 28.73 -36.02
N VAL A 319 -3.70 29.64 -35.07
CA VAL A 319 -4.09 31.08 -35.24
C VAL A 319 -3.36 31.71 -36.41
N ARG A 320 -2.05 31.45 -36.56
CA ARG A 320 -1.26 31.97 -37.69
C ARG A 320 -1.72 31.38 -39.03
N GLU A 321 -1.92 30.07 -39.11
CA GLU A 321 -2.40 29.38 -40.32
C GLU A 321 -3.80 29.86 -40.74
N ARG A 322 -4.65 30.24 -39.78
CA ARG A 322 -6.05 30.65 -40.01
C ARG A 322 -6.26 32.17 -39.92
N THR A 323 -5.18 32.99 -39.96
CA THR A 323 -5.25 34.44 -39.84
C THR A 323 -6.21 35.06 -40.88
N LYS A 324 -6.18 34.59 -42.13
CA LYS A 324 -7.06 35.06 -43.22
C LYS A 324 -8.54 34.71 -42.95
N GLU A 325 -8.82 33.51 -42.41
CA GLU A 325 -10.18 33.09 -42.00
C GLU A 325 -10.72 33.96 -40.86
N ILE A 326 -9.87 34.27 -39.88
CA ILE A 326 -10.20 35.15 -38.73
C ILE A 326 -10.50 36.56 -39.26
N GLY A 327 -9.70 37.08 -40.22
CA GLY A 327 -9.93 38.37 -40.85
C GLY A 327 -11.27 38.44 -41.58
N ILE A 328 -11.63 37.40 -42.35
CA ILE A 328 -12.91 37.30 -43.03
C ILE A 328 -14.07 37.26 -42.02
N MET A 329 -13.99 36.44 -40.97
CA MET A 329 -15.03 36.37 -39.94
C MET A 329 -15.28 37.74 -39.29
N LYS A 330 -14.23 38.49 -38.97
CA LYS A 330 -14.34 39.82 -38.38
C LYS A 330 -14.87 40.84 -39.37
N ALA A 331 -14.49 40.76 -40.65
CA ALA A 331 -15.01 41.63 -41.70
C ALA A 331 -16.53 41.44 -41.94
N VAL A 332 -17.05 40.23 -41.69
CA VAL A 332 -18.48 39.91 -41.77
C VAL A 332 -19.22 40.22 -40.47
N GLY A 333 -18.54 40.73 -39.44
CA GLY A 333 -19.17 41.23 -38.20
C GLY A 333 -18.95 40.37 -36.94
N ALA A 334 -18.07 39.35 -36.95
CA ALA A 334 -17.72 38.64 -35.76
C ALA A 334 -16.96 39.54 -34.74
N THR A 335 -17.37 39.52 -33.51
CA THR A 335 -16.74 40.28 -32.44
C THR A 335 -15.46 39.59 -31.92
N ASN A 336 -14.61 40.35 -31.21
CA ASN A 336 -13.42 39.76 -30.54
C ASN A 336 -13.81 38.67 -29.56
N ARG A 337 -14.99 38.75 -28.96
CA ARG A 337 -15.51 37.73 -28.04
C ARG A 337 -15.88 36.43 -28.77
N ASP A 338 -16.43 36.52 -29.96
CA ASP A 338 -16.78 35.33 -30.78
C ASP A 338 -15.53 34.56 -31.18
N VAL A 339 -14.47 35.27 -31.60
CA VAL A 339 -13.18 34.67 -31.97
C VAL A 339 -12.53 34.04 -30.74
N LEU A 340 -12.49 34.76 -29.61
CA LEU A 340 -11.94 34.25 -28.34
C LEU A 340 -12.68 32.99 -27.88
N GLN A 341 -14.01 33.00 -27.94
CA GLN A 341 -14.85 31.86 -27.59
C GLN A 341 -14.59 30.64 -28.47
N LEU A 342 -14.44 30.84 -29.77
CA LEU A 342 -14.15 29.75 -30.70
C LEU A 342 -12.86 29.00 -30.35
N PHE A 343 -11.76 29.72 -30.16
CA PHE A 343 -10.46 29.13 -29.84
C PHE A 343 -10.40 28.58 -28.42
N LEU A 344 -11.10 29.23 -27.48
CA LEU A 344 -11.18 28.72 -26.11
C LEU A 344 -11.94 27.38 -26.03
N VAL A 345 -13.05 27.25 -26.79
CA VAL A 345 -13.79 25.99 -26.89
C VAL A 345 -12.94 24.90 -27.56
N GLU A 346 -12.11 25.23 -28.55
CA GLU A 346 -11.18 24.28 -29.17
C GLU A 346 -10.16 23.75 -28.18
N ALA A 347 -9.54 24.61 -27.37
CA ALA A 347 -8.60 24.23 -26.31
C ALA A 347 -9.28 23.40 -25.19
N LEU A 348 -10.50 23.80 -24.79
CA LEU A 348 -11.31 23.09 -23.83
C LEU A 348 -11.61 21.65 -24.26
N LEU A 349 -11.98 21.48 -25.56
CA LEU A 349 -12.24 20.14 -26.12
C LEU A 349 -11.00 19.25 -26.10
N LEU A 350 -9.80 19.81 -26.31
CA LEU A 350 -8.56 19.07 -26.21
C LEU A 350 -8.28 18.66 -24.75
N GLY A 351 -8.50 19.55 -23.80
CA GLY A 351 -8.32 19.26 -22.37
C GLY A 351 -9.31 18.21 -21.86
N VAL A 352 -10.59 18.38 -22.13
CA VAL A 352 -11.65 17.43 -21.77
C VAL A 352 -11.47 16.10 -22.51
N GLY A 353 -11.12 16.14 -23.80
CA GLY A 353 -10.82 14.93 -24.58
C GLY A 353 -9.67 14.13 -24.01
N GLY A 354 -8.61 14.83 -23.55
CA GLY A 354 -7.49 14.22 -22.82
C GLY A 354 -7.93 13.55 -21.51
N ALA A 355 -8.81 14.22 -20.75
CA ALA A 355 -9.35 13.66 -19.51
C ALA A 355 -10.26 12.44 -19.77
N LEU A 356 -11.15 12.53 -20.76
CA LEU A 356 -12.06 11.44 -21.13
C LEU A 356 -11.34 10.18 -21.63
N LEU A 357 -10.14 10.32 -22.19
CA LEU A 357 -9.28 9.20 -22.56
C LEU A 357 -8.37 8.77 -21.39
N GLY A 358 -7.83 9.73 -20.65
CA GLY A 358 -6.92 9.46 -19.52
C GLY A 358 -7.59 8.70 -18.38
N VAL A 359 -8.85 9.04 -18.07
CA VAL A 359 -9.61 8.37 -16.99
C VAL A 359 -9.79 6.87 -17.26
N PRO A 360 -10.34 6.41 -18.39
CA PRO A 360 -10.47 4.97 -18.66
C PRO A 360 -9.13 4.24 -18.70
N ILE A 361 -8.09 4.87 -19.27
CA ILE A 361 -6.73 4.29 -19.32
C ILE A 361 -6.17 4.17 -17.91
N GLY A 362 -6.35 5.18 -17.06
CA GLY A 362 -5.92 5.16 -15.66
C GLY A 362 -6.66 4.12 -14.81
N VAL A 363 -7.97 4.00 -15.01
CA VAL A 363 -8.77 2.95 -14.34
C VAL A 363 -8.34 1.55 -14.80
N ALA A 364 -8.13 1.36 -16.10
CA ALA A 364 -7.63 0.09 -16.63
C ALA A 364 -6.23 -0.24 -16.09
N GLY A 365 -5.32 0.74 -16.03
CA GLY A 365 -3.99 0.60 -15.45
C GLY A 365 -4.03 0.27 -13.96
N GLY A 366 -4.89 0.96 -13.20
CA GLY A 366 -5.14 0.67 -11.79
C GLY A 366 -5.70 -0.72 -11.57
N TRP A 367 -6.69 -1.13 -12.36
CA TRP A 367 -7.25 -2.48 -12.30
C TRP A 367 -6.20 -3.56 -12.58
N ILE A 368 -5.37 -3.40 -13.61
CA ILE A 368 -4.27 -4.33 -13.91
C ILE A 368 -3.27 -4.40 -12.74
N ALA A 369 -2.86 -3.24 -12.21
CA ALA A 369 -1.90 -3.18 -11.10
C ALA A 369 -2.42 -3.87 -9.84
N VAL A 370 -3.69 -3.61 -9.48
CA VAL A 370 -4.37 -4.19 -8.31
C VAL A 370 -4.57 -5.70 -8.48
N THR A 371 -4.96 -6.16 -9.68
CA THR A 371 -5.13 -7.60 -9.97
C THR A 371 -3.79 -8.34 -9.90
N TYR A 372 -2.71 -7.73 -10.41
CA TYR A 372 -1.36 -8.32 -10.34
C TYR A 372 -0.82 -8.37 -8.91
N ALA A 373 -1.19 -7.39 -8.07
CA ALA A 373 -0.83 -7.33 -6.66
C ALA A 373 -1.75 -8.13 -5.74
N GLU A 374 -2.79 -8.80 -6.28
CA GLU A 374 -3.80 -9.57 -5.53
C GLU A 374 -4.52 -8.74 -4.45
N LEU A 375 -4.74 -7.43 -4.72
CA LEU A 375 -5.40 -6.50 -3.81
C LEU A 375 -6.88 -6.32 -4.14
N PRO A 376 -7.74 -5.93 -3.18
CA PRO A 376 -9.13 -5.57 -3.44
C PRO A 376 -9.22 -4.30 -4.30
N LEU A 377 -10.07 -4.31 -5.33
CA LEU A 377 -10.23 -3.15 -6.19
C LEU A 377 -11.04 -2.06 -5.48
N THR A 378 -10.38 -0.97 -5.14
CA THR A 378 -10.99 0.22 -4.55
C THR A 378 -10.85 1.41 -5.49
N LEU A 379 -11.97 1.85 -6.10
CA LEU A 379 -11.98 2.99 -7.03
C LEU A 379 -12.40 4.27 -6.28
N PRO A 380 -11.50 5.24 -6.10
CA PRO A 380 -11.82 6.51 -5.46
C PRO A 380 -12.50 7.46 -6.47
N LEU A 381 -13.83 7.42 -6.56
CA LEU A 381 -14.65 8.19 -7.51
C LEU A 381 -14.42 9.71 -7.44
N ILE A 382 -14.04 10.24 -6.29
CA ILE A 382 -13.73 11.66 -6.13
C ILE A 382 -12.55 12.09 -7.01
N TRP A 383 -11.55 11.22 -7.20
CA TRP A 383 -10.39 11.49 -8.05
C TRP A 383 -10.72 11.43 -9.53
N VAL A 384 -11.71 10.61 -9.92
CA VAL A 384 -12.24 10.59 -11.29
C VAL A 384 -12.89 11.94 -11.62
N GLY A 385 -13.71 12.46 -10.71
CA GLY A 385 -14.30 13.81 -10.85
C GLY A 385 -13.24 14.91 -10.89
N ALA A 386 -12.25 14.85 -10.01
CA ALA A 386 -11.13 15.79 -9.96
C ALA A 386 -10.32 15.78 -11.26
N ALA A 387 -10.05 14.61 -11.85
CA ALA A 387 -9.32 14.46 -13.10
C ALA A 387 -10.03 15.15 -14.28
N ILE A 388 -11.35 15.04 -14.38
CA ILE A 388 -12.15 15.74 -15.39
C ILE A 388 -12.06 17.25 -15.16
N GLY A 389 -12.18 17.72 -13.92
CA GLY A 389 -12.03 19.12 -13.54
C GLY A 389 -10.65 19.68 -13.90
N ILE A 390 -9.59 18.93 -13.64
CA ILE A 390 -8.21 19.30 -13.99
C ILE A 390 -8.05 19.41 -15.51
N GLY A 391 -8.57 18.45 -16.28
CA GLY A 391 -8.55 18.51 -17.76
C GLY A 391 -9.23 19.76 -18.32
N LEU A 392 -10.36 20.15 -17.71
CA LEU A 392 -11.07 21.38 -18.05
C LEU A 392 -10.22 22.63 -17.73
N VAL A 393 -9.64 22.71 -16.54
CA VAL A 393 -8.78 23.83 -16.12
C VAL A 393 -7.56 23.94 -17.03
N VAL A 394 -6.88 22.84 -17.31
CA VAL A 394 -5.72 22.80 -18.23
C VAL A 394 -6.10 23.27 -19.61
N GLY A 395 -7.25 22.81 -20.17
CA GLY A 395 -7.75 23.25 -21.46
C GLY A 395 -7.99 24.76 -21.50
N VAL A 396 -8.65 25.31 -20.48
CA VAL A 396 -8.93 26.77 -20.41
C VAL A 396 -7.63 27.57 -20.28
N VAL A 397 -6.76 27.21 -19.35
CA VAL A 397 -5.52 27.96 -19.08
C VAL A 397 -4.58 27.94 -20.28
N SER A 398 -4.40 26.79 -20.93
CA SER A 398 -3.55 26.65 -22.11
C SER A 398 -4.08 27.37 -23.32
N GLY A 399 -5.41 27.45 -23.48
CA GLY A 399 -6.08 28.12 -24.61
C GLY A 399 -6.22 29.63 -24.47
N LEU A 400 -6.09 30.16 -23.23
CA LEU A 400 -6.42 31.57 -22.96
C LEU A 400 -5.56 32.56 -23.74
N TYR A 401 -4.23 32.37 -23.70
CA TYR A 401 -3.32 33.27 -24.44
C TYR A 401 -3.45 33.17 -25.96
N PRO A 402 -3.47 31.98 -26.59
CA PRO A 402 -3.72 31.85 -28.03
C PRO A 402 -5.06 32.43 -28.46
N ALA A 403 -6.14 32.17 -27.74
CA ALA A 403 -7.47 32.68 -28.03
C ALA A 403 -7.52 34.23 -27.94
N TRP A 404 -6.87 34.81 -26.95
CA TRP A 404 -6.74 36.24 -26.82
C TRP A 404 -5.91 36.83 -27.99
N SER A 405 -4.83 36.20 -28.42
CA SER A 405 -4.02 36.59 -29.55
C SER A 405 -4.85 36.58 -30.86
N ALA A 406 -5.64 35.50 -31.09
CA ALA A 406 -6.54 35.39 -32.22
C ALA A 406 -7.61 36.53 -32.24
N ALA A 407 -8.17 36.86 -31.07
CA ALA A 407 -9.17 37.92 -30.93
C ALA A 407 -8.64 39.31 -31.26
N ARG A 408 -7.32 39.51 -31.23
CA ARG A 408 -6.66 40.79 -31.54
C ARG A 408 -6.17 40.95 -32.98
N VAL A 409 -6.34 39.95 -33.83
CA VAL A 409 -5.98 40.03 -35.28
C VAL A 409 -6.75 41.15 -35.95
N ASP A 410 -6.03 42.06 -36.59
CA ASP A 410 -6.63 43.14 -37.40
C ASP A 410 -7.16 42.59 -38.73
N PRO A 411 -8.44 42.81 -39.08
CA PRO A 411 -9.02 42.31 -40.31
C PRO A 411 -8.31 42.84 -41.57
N ILE A 412 -7.80 44.08 -41.52
CA ILE A 412 -7.15 44.70 -42.68
C ILE A 412 -5.79 44.05 -42.95
N ASP A 413 -5.00 43.86 -41.89
CA ASP A 413 -3.70 43.21 -41.97
C ASP A 413 -3.85 41.71 -42.35
N ALA A 414 -4.87 41.05 -41.80
CA ALA A 414 -5.15 39.63 -42.07
C ALA A 414 -5.52 39.35 -43.53
N LEU A 415 -6.19 40.30 -44.22
CA LEU A 415 -6.57 40.17 -45.63
C LEU A 415 -5.43 40.56 -46.59
N ARG A 416 -4.41 41.29 -46.12
CA ARG A 416 -3.22 41.68 -46.90
C ARG A 416 -2.08 40.67 -46.79
N TYR A 417 -2.21 39.67 -45.90
CA TYR A 417 -1.21 38.61 -45.72
C TYR A 417 -1.25 37.65 -46.94
N GLU A 418 -0.22 37.65 -47.73
CA GLU A 418 0.04 36.67 -48.81
C GLU A 418 0.72 35.41 -48.26
#